data_85931d40cfff11b78a96b42e8ce2a842
#
_entry.id   85931d40cfff11b78a96b42e8ce2a842
#
_cell.length_a   1.000
_cell.length_b   1.000
_cell.length_c   1.000
_cell.angle_alpha   90.00
_cell.angle_beta   90.00
_cell.angle_gamma   90.00
#
_symmetry.space_group_name_H-M   'P 1'
#
loop_
_entity.id
_entity.type
_entity.pdbx_description
1 polymer ?
#
loop_
_entity_poly.entity_id
_entity_poly.type
_entity_poly.pdbx_seq_one_letter_code
_entity_poly.pdbx_strand_id
1 'polypeptide(L)'
;MRRRTLLKLPLLASPAAAALWTAPRARAAAGRWSNDRAHRWFRAQGWLVGANYITSNAINQLEMFQANTFDPMRIDGELRMARSMGLNTVRVFLHDQLWTQDRVGFHQRLGQFVDIAAKHGIRPLLVLFDSCWDPLPRSGPQRAPTPGVHNSGWVQSPGAERLDDRRYRQALQEYVVRVIGQFRNDERVLGWDLWNEPDNPAAVYSKVERKDKPELVAELLPQVFRWARTVDPVQPLTTGVWEGEWGNAARRSHMASIQLDLADVLSFHSYDNPAGFEHRIEELQPWGRPLMCTEYLARTEGSTIEGVLPVAKRRRVGAYTWGLVAGKTQTFLPWDSWDKPYLEPPREWFHDLVFNDGRPYRPPEVDALRKLTGSE
;
A
#
# COMPACT_ATOMS: atom_id res chain seq x y z
N MET A 1 -40.45 86.32 -10.66
CA MET A 1 -40.02 85.64 -9.44
C MET A 1 -40.85 84.43 -9.24
N ARG A 2 -40.31 83.22 -9.52
CA ARG A 2 -40.98 81.95 -9.23
C ARG A 2 -40.03 81.12 -8.36
N ARG A 3 -40.44 80.83 -7.14
CA ARG A 3 -39.76 79.91 -6.14
C ARG A 3 -39.91 78.46 -6.59
N ARG A 4 -38.83 77.75 -6.74
CA ARG A 4 -38.83 76.29 -6.93
C ARG A 4 -38.71 75.65 -5.57
N THR A 5 -39.73 74.87 -5.21
CA THR A 5 -39.76 74.02 -4.03
C THR A 5 -39.01 72.71 -4.31
N LEU A 6 -37.98 72.43 -3.54
CA LEU A 6 -37.25 71.17 -3.58
C LEU A 6 -37.94 70.13 -2.69
N LEU A 7 -38.46 69.08 -3.29
CA LEU A 7 -38.96 67.87 -2.58
C LEU A 7 -37.76 67.03 -2.10
N LYS A 8 -37.70 66.83 -0.80
CA LYS A 8 -36.74 65.87 -0.19
C LYS A 8 -37.40 64.48 -0.16
N LEU A 9 -36.81 63.49 -0.87
CA LEU A 9 -37.13 62.07 -0.77
C LEU A 9 -36.35 61.46 0.40
N PRO A 10 -36.92 60.57 1.21
CA PRO A 10 -36.23 59.90 2.27
C PRO A 10 -35.41 58.70 1.67
N LEU A 11 -34.13 58.60 2.01
CA LEU A 11 -33.32 57.41 1.78
C LEU A 11 -33.79 56.27 2.69
N LEU A 12 -34.32 55.21 2.09
CA LEU A 12 -34.51 53.93 2.74
C LEU A 12 -33.17 53.18 2.81
N ALA A 13 -32.60 53.07 4.01
CA ALA A 13 -31.43 52.24 4.28
C ALA A 13 -31.86 50.80 4.36
N SER A 14 -31.45 49.98 3.40
CA SER A 14 -31.58 48.51 3.50
C SER A 14 -30.56 47.95 4.50
N PRO A 15 -30.94 47.07 5.42
CA PRO A 15 -29.94 46.39 6.25
C PRO A 15 -29.19 45.36 5.43
N ALA A 16 -27.88 45.56 5.25
CA ALA A 16 -27.00 44.55 4.73
C ALA A 16 -26.92 43.37 5.70
N ALA A 17 -27.52 42.24 5.35
CA ALA A 17 -27.35 40.99 6.09
C ALA A 17 -25.88 40.55 5.98
N ALA A 18 -25.12 40.74 7.06
CA ALA A 18 -23.78 40.19 7.20
C ALA A 18 -23.91 38.64 7.31
N ALA A 19 -23.67 37.96 6.21
CA ALA A 19 -23.50 36.51 6.22
C ALA A 19 -22.26 36.19 7.06
N LEU A 20 -22.46 35.74 8.27
CA LEU A 20 -21.40 35.16 9.09
C LEU A 20 -20.92 33.87 8.42
N TRP A 21 -19.82 33.96 7.71
CA TRP A 21 -19.07 32.81 7.27
C TRP A 21 -18.50 32.12 8.51
N THR A 22 -19.21 31.11 9.03
CA THR A 22 -18.62 30.19 9.98
C THR A 22 -17.58 29.37 9.24
N ALA A 23 -16.31 29.71 9.46
CA ALA A 23 -15.21 28.85 9.03
C ALA A 23 -15.46 27.44 9.53
N PRO A 24 -15.32 26.39 8.69
CA PRO A 24 -15.49 25.03 9.17
C PRO A 24 -14.51 24.82 10.32
N ARG A 25 -15.04 24.52 11.51
CA ARG A 25 -14.22 24.13 12.66
C ARG A 25 -13.30 23.03 12.20
N ALA A 26 -11.97 23.23 12.32
CA ALA A 26 -10.99 22.20 12.11
C ALA A 26 -11.41 21.00 12.97
N ARG A 27 -11.86 19.93 12.32
CA ARG A 27 -12.24 18.69 13.00
C ARG A 27 -10.96 18.17 13.65
N ALA A 28 -10.98 17.92 14.96
CA ALA A 28 -9.84 17.31 15.63
C ALA A 28 -9.48 16.02 14.86
N ALA A 29 -8.19 15.84 14.55
CA ALA A 29 -7.73 14.66 13.82
C ALA A 29 -8.25 13.40 14.55
N ALA A 30 -8.91 12.49 13.81
CA ALA A 30 -9.39 11.24 14.37
C ALA A 30 -8.20 10.48 14.98
N GLY A 31 -8.37 9.95 16.20
CA GLY A 31 -7.38 9.10 16.82
C GLY A 31 -7.30 7.72 16.15
N ARG A 32 -6.38 6.86 16.63
CA ARG A 32 -6.35 5.42 16.28
C ARG A 32 -7.73 4.80 16.54
N TRP A 33 -8.18 3.90 15.67
CA TRP A 33 -9.45 3.19 15.89
C TRP A 33 -9.41 2.38 17.19
N SER A 34 -10.56 2.31 17.87
CA SER A 34 -10.73 1.34 18.96
C SER A 34 -10.62 -0.09 18.43
N ASN A 35 -10.25 -1.04 19.30
CA ASN A 35 -10.21 -2.46 18.93
C ASN A 35 -11.55 -2.94 18.38
N ASP A 36 -12.67 -2.51 19.00
CA ASP A 36 -14.01 -2.86 18.56
C ASP A 36 -14.32 -2.37 17.14
N ARG A 37 -13.92 -1.12 16.80
CA ARG A 37 -14.09 -0.57 15.45
C ARG A 37 -13.27 -1.39 14.45
N ALA A 38 -12.01 -1.68 14.76
CA ALA A 38 -11.13 -2.46 13.90
C ALA A 38 -11.69 -3.87 13.66
N HIS A 39 -12.15 -4.56 14.72
CA HIS A 39 -12.74 -5.89 14.60
C HIS A 39 -14.08 -5.88 13.85
N ARG A 40 -14.96 -4.89 14.05
CA ARG A 40 -16.20 -4.77 13.27
C ARG A 40 -15.89 -4.61 11.79
N TRP A 41 -14.97 -3.70 11.47
CA TRP A 41 -14.54 -3.49 10.10
C TRP A 41 -14.00 -4.78 9.50
N PHE A 42 -13.06 -5.45 10.17
CA PHE A 42 -12.40 -6.67 9.64
C PHE A 42 -13.40 -7.81 9.41
N ARG A 43 -14.34 -8.03 10.34
CA ARG A 43 -15.38 -9.04 10.16
C ARG A 43 -16.29 -8.78 8.96
N ALA A 44 -16.57 -7.51 8.68
CA ALA A 44 -17.40 -7.13 7.55
C ALA A 44 -16.73 -7.40 6.18
N GLN A 45 -15.39 -7.57 6.15
CA GLN A 45 -14.67 -7.84 4.90
C GLN A 45 -14.78 -9.31 4.44
N GLY A 46 -15.16 -10.23 5.33
CA GLY A 46 -14.94 -11.64 5.12
C GLY A 46 -13.45 -12.00 5.29
N TRP A 47 -13.04 -13.16 4.78
CA TRP A 47 -11.63 -13.53 4.82
C TRP A 47 -10.89 -12.89 3.64
N LEU A 48 -9.87 -12.07 3.95
CA LEU A 48 -9.08 -11.36 2.95
C LEU A 48 -7.98 -12.28 2.43
N VAL A 49 -8.02 -12.55 1.14
CA VAL A 49 -6.98 -13.30 0.41
C VAL A 49 -6.58 -12.50 -0.81
N GLY A 50 -5.32 -12.20 -0.94
CA GLY A 50 -4.81 -11.30 -1.97
C GLY A 50 -3.39 -11.60 -2.42
N ALA A 51 -2.88 -10.67 -3.22
CA ALA A 51 -1.50 -10.65 -3.66
C ALA A 51 -0.97 -9.21 -3.69
N ASN A 52 0.33 -9.05 -3.51
CA ASN A 52 1.02 -7.84 -3.91
C ASN A 52 1.02 -7.77 -5.43
N TYR A 53 0.51 -6.68 -5.97
CA TYR A 53 0.23 -6.56 -7.39
C TYR A 53 0.91 -5.36 -8.02
N ILE A 54 1.60 -5.64 -9.10
CA ILE A 54 2.07 -4.71 -10.10
C ILE A 54 1.76 -5.32 -11.46
N THR A 55 1.43 -4.51 -12.48
CA THR A 55 1.19 -5.03 -13.82
C THR A 55 2.45 -5.71 -14.38
N SER A 56 2.29 -6.84 -15.07
CA SER A 56 3.42 -7.61 -15.61
C SER A 56 4.32 -6.82 -16.56
N ASN A 57 3.82 -5.75 -17.15
CA ASN A 57 4.55 -4.86 -18.05
C ASN A 57 5.18 -3.64 -17.36
N ALA A 58 5.09 -3.52 -16.03
CA ALA A 58 5.75 -2.47 -15.26
C ALA A 58 6.88 -3.02 -14.40
N ILE A 59 8.00 -2.28 -14.32
CA ILE A 59 9.16 -2.65 -13.51
C ILE A 59 9.06 -2.13 -12.07
N ASN A 60 8.26 -1.07 -11.87
CA ASN A 60 8.04 -0.43 -10.58
C ASN A 60 6.74 0.38 -10.58
N GLN A 61 6.40 0.92 -9.42
CA GLN A 61 5.18 1.70 -9.19
C GLN A 61 5.12 2.98 -10.05
N LEU A 62 6.24 3.57 -10.45
CA LEU A 62 6.26 4.71 -11.38
C LEU A 62 5.80 4.25 -12.77
N GLU A 63 6.38 3.18 -13.33
CA GLU A 63 5.98 2.67 -14.64
C GLU A 63 4.53 2.22 -14.65
N MET A 64 4.01 1.66 -13.56
CA MET A 64 2.62 1.24 -13.47
C MET A 64 1.63 2.40 -13.60
N PHE A 65 1.96 3.59 -13.06
CA PHE A 65 0.99 4.68 -12.92
C PHE A 65 1.32 5.98 -13.68
N GLN A 66 2.44 6.08 -14.39
CA GLN A 66 2.75 7.24 -15.24
C GLN A 66 1.82 7.29 -16.46
N ALA A 67 1.55 8.50 -16.98
CA ALA A 67 0.58 8.73 -18.04
C ALA A 67 0.86 7.94 -19.34
N ASN A 68 2.13 7.78 -19.67
CA ASN A 68 2.57 7.13 -20.91
C ASN A 68 2.71 5.59 -20.81
N THR A 69 2.59 5.04 -19.61
CA THR A 69 2.79 3.61 -19.36
C THR A 69 1.63 2.94 -18.63
N PHE A 70 0.65 3.72 -18.14
CA PHE A 70 -0.56 3.21 -17.52
C PHE A 70 -1.37 2.38 -18.52
N ASP A 71 -1.60 1.10 -18.20
CA ASP A 71 -2.25 0.13 -19.08
C ASP A 71 -3.53 -0.45 -18.44
N PRO A 72 -4.70 0.22 -18.62
CA PRO A 72 -5.94 -0.23 -18.01
C PRO A 72 -6.43 -1.58 -18.57
N MET A 73 -6.06 -1.95 -19.80
CA MET A 73 -6.45 -3.24 -20.37
C MET A 73 -5.67 -4.38 -19.72
N ARG A 74 -4.38 -4.18 -19.45
CA ARG A 74 -3.54 -5.12 -18.72
C ARG A 74 -4.07 -5.29 -17.29
N ILE A 75 -4.35 -4.20 -16.60
CA ILE A 75 -4.92 -4.20 -15.24
C ILE A 75 -6.22 -5.00 -15.22
N ASP A 76 -7.15 -4.75 -16.17
CA ASP A 76 -8.43 -5.45 -16.24
C ASP A 76 -8.26 -6.95 -16.43
N GLY A 77 -7.37 -7.36 -17.33
CA GLY A 77 -7.08 -8.77 -17.59
C GLY A 77 -6.49 -9.50 -16.39
N GLU A 78 -5.48 -8.88 -15.75
CA GLU A 78 -4.77 -9.48 -14.62
C GLU A 78 -5.63 -9.52 -13.35
N LEU A 79 -6.44 -8.49 -13.06
CA LEU A 79 -7.36 -8.50 -11.91
C LEU A 79 -8.54 -9.47 -12.12
N ARG A 80 -9.05 -9.60 -13.34
CA ARG A 80 -10.02 -10.66 -13.66
C ARG A 80 -9.45 -12.05 -13.37
N MET A 81 -8.21 -12.30 -13.76
CA MET A 81 -7.52 -13.55 -13.47
C MET A 81 -7.33 -13.74 -11.96
N ALA A 82 -6.87 -12.73 -11.22
CA ALA A 82 -6.75 -12.77 -9.77
C ALA A 82 -8.08 -13.19 -9.11
N ARG A 83 -9.19 -12.59 -9.56
CA ARG A 83 -10.52 -12.95 -9.08
C ARG A 83 -10.88 -14.41 -9.37
N SER A 84 -10.53 -14.92 -10.55
CA SER A 84 -10.81 -16.32 -10.92
C SER A 84 -10.05 -17.34 -10.10
N MET A 85 -8.98 -16.92 -9.41
CA MET A 85 -8.22 -17.73 -8.45
C MET A 85 -8.75 -17.61 -7.02
N GLY A 86 -9.81 -16.81 -6.79
CA GLY A 86 -10.40 -16.62 -5.47
C GLY A 86 -9.85 -15.43 -4.68
N LEU A 87 -8.98 -14.61 -5.27
CA LEU A 87 -8.51 -13.39 -4.60
C LEU A 87 -9.61 -12.32 -4.55
N ASN A 88 -9.73 -11.63 -3.42
CA ASN A 88 -10.72 -10.57 -3.21
C ASN A 88 -10.08 -9.22 -2.86
N THR A 89 -8.77 -9.18 -2.80
CA THR A 89 -7.98 -7.97 -2.54
C THR A 89 -6.63 -8.04 -3.25
N VAL A 90 -6.02 -6.88 -3.47
CA VAL A 90 -4.63 -6.74 -3.91
C VAL A 90 -3.94 -5.64 -3.11
N ARG A 91 -2.64 -5.77 -2.84
CA ARG A 91 -1.83 -4.71 -2.24
C ARG A 91 -1.03 -4.06 -3.35
N VAL A 92 -1.17 -2.72 -3.48
CA VAL A 92 -0.63 -1.97 -4.63
C VAL A 92 0.14 -0.76 -4.16
N PHE A 93 1.36 -0.63 -4.66
CA PHE A 93 2.28 0.42 -4.28
C PHE A 93 2.09 1.67 -5.13
N LEU A 94 2.00 2.81 -4.47
CA LEU A 94 1.99 4.14 -5.08
C LEU A 94 3.36 4.80 -4.91
N HIS A 95 3.54 5.99 -5.50
CA HIS A 95 4.79 6.73 -5.39
C HIS A 95 4.53 8.24 -5.33
N ASP A 96 5.20 8.94 -4.42
CA ASP A 96 5.05 10.39 -4.21
C ASP A 96 5.44 11.22 -5.44
N GLN A 97 6.36 10.73 -6.28
CA GLN A 97 6.73 11.41 -7.53
C GLN A 97 5.60 11.41 -8.57
N LEU A 98 4.69 10.42 -8.57
CA LEU A 98 3.51 10.44 -9.43
C LEU A 98 2.63 11.67 -9.14
N TRP A 99 2.48 11.98 -7.85
CA TRP A 99 1.76 13.16 -7.39
C TRP A 99 2.44 14.47 -7.84
N THR A 100 3.76 14.57 -7.67
CA THR A 100 4.51 15.77 -8.04
C THR A 100 4.66 15.95 -9.56
N GLN A 101 4.64 14.88 -10.33
CA GLN A 101 4.77 14.87 -11.78
C GLN A 101 3.47 15.30 -12.48
N ASP A 102 2.32 14.73 -12.07
CA ASP A 102 1.03 14.94 -12.73
C ASP A 102 -0.12 14.67 -11.75
N ARG A 103 -0.43 15.63 -10.90
CA ARG A 103 -1.45 15.50 -9.84
C ARG A 103 -2.82 15.10 -10.37
N VAL A 104 -3.27 15.77 -11.42
CA VAL A 104 -4.61 15.58 -11.98
C VAL A 104 -4.70 14.22 -12.68
N GLY A 105 -3.77 13.93 -13.55
CA GLY A 105 -3.75 12.67 -14.28
C GLY A 105 -3.49 11.48 -13.37
N PHE A 106 -2.65 11.61 -12.35
CA PHE A 106 -2.43 10.54 -11.38
C PHE A 106 -3.73 10.23 -10.61
N HIS A 107 -4.48 11.25 -10.14
CA HIS A 107 -5.79 11.03 -9.52
C HIS A 107 -6.76 10.30 -10.44
N GLN A 108 -6.81 10.67 -11.72
CA GLN A 108 -7.68 10.02 -12.71
C GLN A 108 -7.29 8.56 -12.93
N ARG A 109 -5.99 8.26 -13.10
CA ARG A 109 -5.48 6.89 -13.29
C ARG A 109 -5.70 6.02 -12.06
N LEU A 110 -5.48 6.56 -10.86
CA LEU A 110 -5.75 5.85 -9.63
C LEU A 110 -7.26 5.58 -9.44
N GLY A 111 -8.11 6.55 -9.81
CA GLY A 111 -9.57 6.36 -9.85
C GLY A 111 -9.96 5.24 -10.81
N GLN A 112 -9.42 5.25 -12.03
CA GLN A 112 -9.66 4.21 -13.03
C GLN A 112 -9.16 2.83 -12.57
N PHE A 113 -8.02 2.76 -11.90
CA PHE A 113 -7.54 1.52 -11.28
C PHE A 113 -8.53 0.97 -10.25
N VAL A 114 -9.05 1.83 -9.36
CA VAL A 114 -10.05 1.44 -8.36
C VAL A 114 -11.36 0.98 -9.01
N ASP A 115 -11.80 1.66 -10.08
CA ASP A 115 -12.97 1.26 -10.86
C ASP A 115 -12.80 -0.14 -11.48
N ILE A 116 -11.64 -0.42 -12.07
CA ILE A 116 -11.31 -1.73 -12.65
C ILE A 116 -11.27 -2.81 -11.56
N ALA A 117 -10.62 -2.55 -10.44
CA ALA A 117 -10.55 -3.49 -9.33
C ALA A 117 -11.96 -3.82 -8.80
N ALA A 118 -12.79 -2.80 -8.58
CA ALA A 118 -14.16 -2.96 -8.12
C ALA A 118 -15.03 -3.76 -9.10
N LYS A 119 -14.87 -3.57 -10.41
CA LYS A 119 -15.53 -4.36 -11.47
C LYS A 119 -15.33 -5.87 -11.26
N HIS A 120 -14.18 -6.27 -10.76
CA HIS A 120 -13.85 -7.68 -10.49
C HIS A 120 -14.11 -8.09 -9.03
N GLY A 121 -14.72 -7.21 -8.20
CA GLY A 121 -14.95 -7.49 -6.78
C GLY A 121 -13.66 -7.56 -5.96
N ILE A 122 -12.61 -6.87 -6.42
CA ILE A 122 -11.31 -6.75 -5.74
C ILE A 122 -11.22 -5.36 -5.11
N ARG A 123 -10.79 -5.28 -3.86
CA ARG A 123 -10.57 -4.02 -3.15
C ARG A 123 -9.10 -3.86 -2.82
N PRO A 124 -8.44 -2.81 -3.33
CA PRO A 124 -7.01 -2.59 -3.10
C PRO A 124 -6.71 -2.10 -1.67
N LEU A 125 -5.66 -2.65 -1.07
CA LEU A 125 -4.88 -2.07 0.01
C LEU A 125 -3.77 -1.23 -0.63
N LEU A 126 -3.85 0.09 -0.51
CA LEU A 126 -2.94 1.01 -1.19
C LEU A 126 -1.77 1.39 -0.29
N VAL A 127 -0.55 1.16 -0.79
CA VAL A 127 0.72 1.48 -0.10
C VAL A 127 1.18 2.85 -0.54
N LEU A 128 1.41 3.78 0.41
CA LEU A 128 1.80 5.15 0.07
C LEU A 128 3.31 5.32 -0.07
N PHE A 129 4.08 4.77 0.88
CA PHE A 129 5.54 4.88 0.93
C PHE A 129 6.19 3.50 1.03
N ASP A 130 7.47 3.44 0.66
CA ASP A 130 8.22 2.19 0.58
C ASP A 130 9.71 2.44 0.80
N SER A 131 10.35 1.67 1.66
CA SER A 131 11.79 1.77 1.93
C SER A 131 12.62 0.71 1.19
N CYS A 132 12.00 -0.08 0.30
CA CYS A 132 12.68 -1.19 -0.35
C CYS A 132 13.35 -0.79 -1.66
N TRP A 133 14.52 -1.38 -1.89
CA TRP A 133 15.34 -1.36 -3.09
C TRP A 133 15.96 0.01 -3.41
N ASP A 134 15.92 0.48 -4.67
CA ASP A 134 16.68 1.63 -5.14
C ASP A 134 16.25 2.95 -4.46
N PRO A 135 17.14 3.60 -3.66
CA PRO A 135 16.80 4.83 -2.95
C PRO A 135 16.77 6.09 -3.82
N LEU A 136 17.08 5.98 -5.11
CA LEU A 136 17.21 7.11 -6.03
C LEU A 136 16.17 7.07 -7.16
N PRO A 137 14.86 7.12 -6.82
CA PRO A 137 13.79 7.09 -7.83
C PRO A 137 13.87 8.27 -8.79
N ARG A 138 13.55 8.02 -10.06
CA ARG A 138 13.50 9.05 -11.11
C ARG A 138 12.19 8.96 -11.87
N SER A 139 11.48 10.06 -12.00
CA SER A 139 10.30 10.17 -12.86
C SER A 139 10.70 10.05 -14.35
N GLY A 140 9.73 9.65 -15.18
CA GLY A 140 9.93 9.47 -16.62
C GLY A 140 10.24 8.02 -17.01
N PRO A 141 10.87 7.76 -18.15
CA PRO A 141 11.17 6.42 -18.61
C PRO A 141 11.96 5.62 -17.58
N GLN A 142 11.44 4.43 -17.24
CA GLN A 142 12.12 3.55 -16.30
C GLN A 142 13.14 2.67 -17.03
N ARG A 143 14.21 2.30 -16.34
CA ARG A 143 15.22 1.39 -16.90
C ARG A 143 14.63 0.00 -17.13
N ALA A 144 15.20 -0.73 -18.07
CA ALA A 144 14.89 -2.15 -18.20
C ALA A 144 15.34 -2.94 -16.96
N PRO A 145 14.70 -4.06 -16.63
CA PRO A 145 15.16 -4.93 -15.56
C PRO A 145 16.57 -5.44 -15.86
N THR A 146 17.38 -5.61 -14.83
CA THR A 146 18.60 -6.38 -14.93
C THR A 146 18.23 -7.84 -15.17
N PRO A 147 18.60 -8.45 -16.31
CA PRO A 147 18.20 -9.81 -16.60
C PRO A 147 18.65 -10.78 -15.51
N GLY A 148 17.76 -11.65 -15.07
CA GLY A 148 18.06 -12.67 -14.08
C GLY A 148 18.18 -12.16 -12.64
N VAL A 149 17.77 -10.92 -12.34
CA VAL A 149 17.86 -10.32 -11.00
C VAL A 149 16.48 -9.93 -10.48
N HIS A 150 16.13 -10.48 -9.31
CA HIS A 150 14.89 -10.22 -8.60
C HIS A 150 14.66 -8.73 -8.37
N ASN A 151 13.50 -8.24 -8.77
CA ASN A 151 12.97 -6.89 -8.45
C ASN A 151 13.98 -5.74 -8.66
N SER A 152 14.87 -5.90 -9.66
CA SER A 152 16.04 -5.04 -9.84
C SER A 152 15.74 -3.60 -10.24
N GLY A 153 14.51 -3.28 -10.64
CA GLY A 153 14.09 -1.92 -11.00
C GLY A 153 13.12 -1.27 -10.05
N TRP A 154 12.82 -1.90 -8.91
CA TRP A 154 11.96 -1.33 -7.89
C TRP A 154 12.61 -0.14 -7.20
N VAL A 155 11.83 0.87 -6.83
CA VAL A 155 12.33 2.14 -6.28
C VAL A 155 11.61 2.52 -5.00
N GLN A 156 12.33 3.18 -4.10
CA GLN A 156 11.78 3.69 -2.84
C GLN A 156 10.86 4.90 -3.04
N SER A 157 9.89 5.05 -2.18
CA SER A 157 9.03 6.23 -2.05
C SER A 157 8.84 6.59 -0.56
N PRO A 158 9.21 7.81 -0.11
CA PRO A 158 10.02 8.77 -0.83
C PRO A 158 11.46 8.26 -0.99
N GLY A 159 12.14 8.67 -2.05
CA GLY A 159 13.57 8.37 -2.20
C GLY A 159 14.44 9.13 -1.22
N ALA A 160 15.71 8.72 -1.12
CA ALA A 160 16.69 9.24 -0.16
C ALA A 160 16.82 10.77 -0.17
N GLU A 161 16.72 11.39 -1.35
CA GLU A 161 16.82 12.86 -1.50
C GLU A 161 15.66 13.61 -0.83
N ARG A 162 14.50 12.96 -0.67
CA ARG A 162 13.28 13.59 -0.15
C ARG A 162 13.04 13.33 1.34
N LEU A 163 13.70 12.33 1.91
CA LEU A 163 13.52 11.95 3.31
C LEU A 163 13.93 13.05 4.28
N ASP A 164 15.08 13.68 4.04
CA ASP A 164 15.70 14.65 4.92
C ASP A 164 15.36 16.10 4.58
N ASP A 165 15.11 16.38 3.34
CA ASP A 165 14.91 17.75 2.87
C ASP A 165 13.53 18.29 3.27
N ARG A 166 13.54 19.22 4.22
CA ARG A 166 12.31 19.89 4.72
C ARG A 166 11.49 20.55 3.63
N ARG A 167 12.10 20.91 2.49
CA ARG A 167 11.39 21.47 1.33
C ARG A 167 10.37 20.48 0.75
N TYR A 168 10.66 19.20 0.83
CA TYR A 168 9.73 18.16 0.35
C TYR A 168 8.66 17.78 1.38
N ARG A 169 8.83 18.14 2.67
CA ARG A 169 7.89 17.74 3.73
C ARG A 169 6.45 18.14 3.44
N GLN A 170 6.24 19.36 2.93
CA GLN A 170 4.92 19.84 2.54
C GLN A 170 4.36 19.07 1.36
N ALA A 171 5.18 18.73 0.36
CA ALA A 171 4.77 17.97 -0.81
C ALA A 171 4.38 16.52 -0.43
N LEU A 172 5.13 15.88 0.50
CA LEU A 172 4.79 14.57 1.02
C LEU A 172 3.47 14.59 1.81
N GLN A 173 3.27 15.61 2.64
CA GLN A 173 2.00 15.81 3.34
C GLN A 173 0.84 15.99 2.37
N GLU A 174 1.01 16.83 1.35
CA GLU A 174 0.00 17.06 0.33
C GLU A 174 -0.34 15.76 -0.42
N TYR A 175 0.66 14.98 -0.81
CA TYR A 175 0.48 13.67 -1.42
C TYR A 175 -0.39 12.76 -0.54
N VAL A 176 -0.01 12.56 0.72
CA VAL A 176 -0.78 11.71 1.67
C VAL A 176 -2.22 12.19 1.82
N VAL A 177 -2.40 13.48 2.12
CA VAL A 177 -3.73 14.06 2.39
C VAL A 177 -4.63 14.02 1.16
N ARG A 178 -4.08 14.31 -0.02
CA ARG A 178 -4.89 14.38 -1.26
C ARG A 178 -5.21 13.00 -1.81
N VAL A 179 -4.26 12.06 -1.78
CA VAL A 179 -4.50 10.69 -2.25
C VAL A 179 -5.52 9.98 -1.36
N ILE A 180 -5.35 10.02 -0.04
CA ILE A 180 -6.35 9.45 0.88
C ILE A 180 -7.68 10.21 0.75
N GLY A 181 -7.62 11.54 0.62
CA GLY A 181 -8.80 12.40 0.53
C GLY A 181 -9.71 12.09 -0.65
N GLN A 182 -9.14 11.66 -1.78
CA GLN A 182 -9.89 11.24 -2.97
C GLN A 182 -10.85 10.09 -2.65
N PHE A 183 -10.43 9.14 -1.82
CA PHE A 183 -11.17 7.92 -1.52
C PHE A 183 -11.65 7.84 -0.07
N ARG A 184 -11.65 8.94 0.69
CA ARG A 184 -11.93 8.91 2.14
C ARG A 184 -13.23 8.21 2.53
N ASN A 185 -14.24 8.25 1.68
CA ASN A 185 -15.56 7.64 1.89
C ASN A 185 -15.84 6.53 0.88
N ASP A 186 -14.85 6.04 0.18
CA ASP A 186 -15.00 5.07 -0.91
C ASP A 186 -14.67 3.65 -0.40
N GLU A 187 -15.69 2.85 -0.17
CA GLU A 187 -15.55 1.47 0.33
C GLU A 187 -14.89 0.51 -0.67
N ARG A 188 -14.69 0.93 -1.92
CA ARG A 188 -13.94 0.16 -2.91
C ARG A 188 -12.46 0.08 -2.59
N VAL A 189 -11.91 1.05 -1.85
CA VAL A 189 -10.57 0.98 -1.27
C VAL A 189 -10.65 0.27 0.08
N LEU A 190 -9.89 -0.83 0.23
CA LEU A 190 -9.88 -1.66 1.42
C LEU A 190 -9.24 -0.93 2.61
N GLY A 191 -8.08 -0.33 2.39
CA GLY A 191 -7.29 0.29 3.46
C GLY A 191 -6.09 1.03 2.92
N TRP A 192 -5.34 1.66 3.82
CA TRP A 192 -4.13 2.41 3.54
C TRP A 192 -2.96 1.82 4.31
N ASP A 193 -1.98 1.29 3.59
CA ASP A 193 -0.69 0.90 4.13
C ASP A 193 0.25 2.11 3.97
N LEU A 194 0.55 2.76 5.09
CA LEU A 194 1.21 4.06 5.04
C LEU A 194 2.69 3.97 4.69
N TRP A 195 3.32 2.84 5.00
CA TRP A 195 4.74 2.62 4.70
C TRP A 195 5.09 1.15 4.68
N ASN A 196 5.65 0.68 3.57
CA ASN A 196 6.21 -0.67 3.44
C ASN A 196 7.62 -0.71 4.05
N GLU A 197 7.86 -1.64 4.98
CA GLU A 197 9.17 -1.96 5.56
C GLU A 197 10.00 -0.70 5.88
N PRO A 198 9.51 0.18 6.77
CA PRO A 198 10.06 1.53 6.95
C PRO A 198 11.54 1.59 7.35
N ASP A 199 12.06 0.55 7.97
CA ASP A 199 13.46 0.41 8.40
C ASP A 199 14.28 -0.56 7.54
N ASN A 200 13.77 -0.99 6.36
CA ASN A 200 14.51 -1.86 5.46
C ASN A 200 15.83 -1.20 5.04
N PRO A 201 17.00 -1.84 5.28
CA PRO A 201 18.29 -1.24 5.02
C PRO A 201 18.65 -1.17 3.52
N ALA A 202 17.84 -1.77 2.62
CA ALA A 202 18.12 -1.89 1.19
C ALA A 202 19.59 -2.31 0.94
N ALA A 203 20.01 -3.42 1.54
CA ALA A 203 21.41 -3.83 1.67
C ALA A 203 22.17 -3.87 0.32
N VAL A 204 21.52 -4.28 -0.77
CA VAL A 204 22.10 -4.31 -2.11
C VAL A 204 22.42 -2.92 -2.67
N TYR A 205 21.81 -1.87 -2.10
CA TYR A 205 22.06 -0.47 -2.43
C TYR A 205 22.89 0.26 -1.38
N SER A 206 23.55 -0.45 -0.45
CA SER A 206 24.29 0.13 0.69
C SER A 206 25.33 1.21 0.32
N LYS A 207 25.79 1.26 -0.94
CA LYS A 207 26.72 2.30 -1.43
C LYS A 207 26.06 3.66 -1.65
N VAL A 208 24.76 3.68 -1.89
CA VAL A 208 23.98 4.89 -2.23
C VAL A 208 22.82 5.12 -1.26
N GLU A 209 22.49 4.12 -0.44
CA GLU A 209 21.47 4.21 0.59
C GLU A 209 21.94 5.07 1.75
N ARG A 210 20.99 5.80 2.35
CA ARG A 210 21.25 6.61 3.56
C ARG A 210 21.40 5.70 4.78
N LYS A 211 22.48 5.91 5.52
CA LYS A 211 22.73 5.16 6.78
C LYS A 211 21.76 5.56 7.90
N ASP A 212 21.26 6.80 7.87
CA ASP A 212 20.33 7.37 8.84
C ASP A 212 18.86 7.24 8.41
N LYS A 213 18.57 6.43 7.36
CA LYS A 213 17.19 6.23 6.88
C LYS A 213 16.23 5.73 7.98
N PRO A 214 16.58 4.72 8.79
CA PRO A 214 15.66 4.23 9.83
C PRO A 214 15.26 5.32 10.83
N GLU A 215 16.20 6.18 11.24
CA GLU A 215 15.94 7.29 12.15
C GLU A 215 15.02 8.34 11.50
N LEU A 216 15.32 8.73 10.26
CA LEU A 216 14.50 9.70 9.52
C LEU A 216 13.09 9.20 9.31
N VAL A 217 12.93 7.91 8.98
CA VAL A 217 11.61 7.32 8.80
C VAL A 217 10.89 7.17 10.14
N ALA A 218 11.59 6.84 11.23
CA ALA A 218 11.00 6.80 12.56
C ALA A 218 10.45 8.18 13.01
N GLU A 219 11.06 9.28 12.58
CA GLU A 219 10.52 10.64 12.79
C GLU A 219 9.36 10.96 11.87
N LEU A 220 9.39 10.48 10.64
CA LEU A 220 8.40 10.82 9.60
C LEU A 220 7.13 9.98 9.69
N LEU A 221 7.21 8.69 9.96
CA LEU A 221 6.08 7.78 9.97
C LEU A 221 4.95 8.21 10.93
N PRO A 222 5.22 8.66 12.18
CA PRO A 222 4.16 9.22 13.03
C PRO A 222 3.50 10.48 12.44
N GLN A 223 4.25 11.27 11.65
CA GLN A 223 3.68 12.43 10.95
C GLN A 223 2.76 11.98 9.82
N VAL A 224 3.15 10.96 9.05
CA VAL A 224 2.32 10.38 7.98
C VAL A 224 0.99 9.88 8.55
N PHE A 225 1.01 9.17 9.68
CA PHE A 225 -0.23 8.78 10.38
C PHE A 225 -1.08 10.00 10.77
N ARG A 226 -0.47 11.05 11.33
CA ARG A 226 -1.21 12.27 11.67
C ARG A 226 -1.84 12.92 10.42
N TRP A 227 -1.10 13.03 9.32
CA TRP A 227 -1.62 13.60 8.07
C TRP A 227 -2.79 12.77 7.52
N ALA A 228 -2.65 11.45 7.48
CA ALA A 228 -3.70 10.55 7.05
C ALA A 228 -4.97 10.71 7.91
N ARG A 229 -4.81 10.81 9.24
CA ARG A 229 -5.94 10.98 10.16
C ARG A 229 -6.64 12.35 10.05
N THR A 230 -5.98 13.40 9.56
CA THR A 230 -6.67 14.67 9.28
C THR A 230 -7.76 14.54 8.21
N VAL A 231 -7.63 13.54 7.34
CA VAL A 231 -8.61 13.21 6.30
C VAL A 231 -9.84 12.49 6.87
N ASP A 232 -9.67 11.78 7.99
CA ASP A 232 -10.69 10.93 8.63
C ASP A 232 -11.29 9.90 7.66
N PRO A 233 -10.47 9.00 7.06
CA PRO A 233 -10.96 8.02 6.11
C PRO A 233 -11.81 6.95 6.80
N VAL A 234 -12.80 6.40 6.08
CA VAL A 234 -13.59 5.25 6.56
C VAL A 234 -12.79 3.95 6.56
N GLN A 235 -11.68 3.92 5.85
CA GLN A 235 -10.75 2.80 5.76
C GLN A 235 -9.74 2.82 6.91
N PRO A 236 -9.21 1.67 7.33
CA PRO A 236 -8.16 1.59 8.34
C PRO A 236 -6.81 2.04 7.78
N LEU A 237 -5.96 2.50 8.71
CA LEU A 237 -4.55 2.78 8.46
C LEU A 237 -3.70 1.65 9.04
N THR A 238 -2.71 1.18 8.28
CA THR A 238 -1.76 0.17 8.71
C THR A 238 -0.33 0.50 8.26
N THR A 239 0.63 -0.25 8.76
CA THR A 239 2.02 -0.33 8.30
C THR A 239 2.62 -1.62 8.86
N GLY A 240 3.21 -2.44 8.01
CA GLY A 240 3.59 -3.81 8.36
C GLY A 240 4.93 -3.90 9.09
N VAL A 241 4.94 -4.64 10.22
CA VAL A 241 6.19 -5.11 10.84
C VAL A 241 6.74 -6.29 10.03
N TRP A 242 8.06 -6.38 9.86
CA TRP A 242 8.64 -7.38 8.96
C TRP A 242 9.84 -8.13 9.54
N GLU A 243 10.61 -7.54 10.46
CA GLU A 243 11.75 -8.20 11.09
C GLU A 243 11.76 -8.03 12.62
N GLY A 244 12.61 -8.80 13.30
CA GLY A 244 12.83 -8.75 14.74
C GLY A 244 11.79 -9.53 15.55
N GLU A 245 11.72 -9.24 16.84
CA GLU A 245 10.76 -9.83 17.79
C GLU A 245 9.67 -8.81 18.11
N TRP A 246 8.41 -9.18 17.96
CA TRP A 246 7.29 -8.26 18.14
C TRP A 246 6.55 -8.45 19.46
N GLY A 247 6.55 -9.66 19.98
CA GLY A 247 5.88 -10.03 21.22
C GLY A 247 6.56 -9.51 22.49
N ASN A 248 7.88 -9.42 22.48
CA ASN A 248 8.69 -9.01 23.62
C ASN A 248 9.01 -7.49 23.57
N ALA A 249 8.37 -6.72 24.45
CA ALA A 249 8.55 -5.26 24.48
C ALA A 249 10.01 -4.82 24.72
N ALA A 250 10.83 -5.62 25.42
CA ALA A 250 12.24 -5.29 25.69
C ALA A 250 13.17 -5.54 24.48
N ARG A 251 12.71 -6.33 23.51
CA ARG A 251 13.48 -6.69 22.30
C ARG A 251 12.92 -6.07 21.03
N ARG A 252 11.69 -5.55 21.11
CA ARG A 252 11.03 -4.92 19.97
C ARG A 252 11.78 -3.66 19.55
N SER A 253 12.01 -3.50 18.25
CA SER A 253 12.63 -2.29 17.73
C SER A 253 11.77 -1.05 17.97
N HIS A 254 12.39 0.12 17.94
CA HIS A 254 11.67 1.39 18.03
C HIS A 254 10.69 1.56 16.86
N MET A 255 11.11 1.17 15.64
CA MET A 255 10.25 1.21 14.45
C MET A 255 9.04 0.29 14.61
N ALA A 256 9.24 -0.97 15.00
CA ALA A 256 8.14 -1.90 15.22
C ALA A 256 7.15 -1.38 16.28
N SER A 257 7.65 -0.70 17.33
CA SER A 257 6.78 -0.07 18.34
C SER A 257 5.90 1.03 17.72
N ILE A 258 6.49 1.93 16.90
CA ILE A 258 5.73 2.97 16.17
C ILE A 258 4.63 2.33 15.29
N GLN A 259 4.99 1.31 14.52
CA GLN A 259 4.07 0.62 13.61
C GLN A 259 2.89 -0.01 14.37
N LEU A 260 3.18 -0.77 15.41
CA LEU A 260 2.17 -1.48 16.20
C LEU A 260 1.29 -0.53 17.04
N ASP A 261 1.84 0.57 17.55
CA ASP A 261 1.10 1.54 18.35
C ASP A 261 0.16 2.42 17.52
N LEU A 262 0.50 2.71 16.27
CA LEU A 262 -0.26 3.67 15.45
C LEU A 262 -1.27 3.01 14.50
N ALA A 263 -1.08 1.75 14.12
CA ALA A 263 -1.93 1.06 13.14
C ALA A 263 -3.33 0.73 13.69
N ASP A 264 -4.37 0.88 12.88
CA ASP A 264 -5.75 0.51 13.22
C ASP A 264 -5.95 -1.01 13.14
N VAL A 265 -5.39 -1.63 12.12
CA VAL A 265 -5.29 -3.08 11.87
C VAL A 265 -3.80 -3.38 11.78
N LEU A 266 -3.33 -4.43 12.42
CA LEU A 266 -1.92 -4.79 12.36
C LEU A 266 -1.62 -5.57 11.09
N SER A 267 -0.61 -5.16 10.36
CA SER A 267 -0.05 -5.93 9.25
C SER A 267 1.38 -6.37 9.55
N PHE A 268 1.78 -7.47 8.94
CA PHE A 268 3.11 -8.04 9.10
C PHE A 268 3.54 -8.79 7.83
N HIS A 269 4.83 -9.02 7.68
CA HIS A 269 5.40 -9.89 6.67
C HIS A 269 5.95 -11.14 7.32
N SER A 270 5.81 -12.28 6.67
CA SER A 270 6.41 -13.53 7.10
C SER A 270 6.64 -14.45 5.91
N TYR A 271 7.88 -14.64 5.58
CA TYR A 271 8.33 -15.63 4.60
C TYR A 271 8.74 -16.94 5.28
N ASP A 272 8.37 -17.11 6.55
CA ASP A 272 8.62 -18.30 7.31
C ASP A 272 7.79 -19.50 6.81
N ASN A 273 8.23 -20.70 7.17
CA ASN A 273 7.41 -21.90 7.04
C ASN A 273 6.13 -21.81 7.92
N PRO A 274 5.15 -22.73 7.78
CA PRO A 274 3.87 -22.63 8.49
C PRO A 274 3.98 -22.48 10.01
N ALA A 275 4.97 -23.11 10.65
CA ALA A 275 5.16 -23.01 12.10
C ALA A 275 5.70 -21.61 12.50
N GLY A 276 6.66 -21.09 11.76
CA GLY A 276 7.16 -19.72 11.95
C GLY A 276 6.07 -18.69 11.69
N PHE A 277 5.28 -18.86 10.64
CA PHE A 277 4.13 -18.01 10.35
C PHE A 277 3.11 -17.99 11.50
N GLU A 278 2.80 -19.14 12.09
CA GLU A 278 1.90 -19.22 13.25
C GLU A 278 2.50 -18.53 14.47
N HIS A 279 3.80 -18.68 14.70
CA HIS A 279 4.53 -17.97 15.76
C HIS A 279 4.43 -16.44 15.62
N ARG A 280 4.57 -15.90 14.40
CA ARG A 280 4.39 -14.46 14.14
C ARG A 280 2.99 -13.97 14.51
N ILE A 281 1.97 -14.76 14.25
CA ILE A 281 0.59 -14.45 14.68
C ILE A 281 0.51 -14.41 16.21
N GLU A 282 1.12 -15.38 16.90
CA GLU A 282 1.12 -15.45 18.37
C GLU A 282 1.81 -14.24 19.01
N GLU A 283 2.91 -13.74 18.44
CA GLU A 283 3.57 -12.51 18.90
C GLU A 283 2.66 -11.27 18.81
N LEU A 284 1.78 -11.19 17.80
CA LEU A 284 0.90 -10.04 17.57
C LEU A 284 -0.47 -10.18 18.25
N GLN A 285 -0.90 -11.38 18.60
CA GLN A 285 -2.21 -11.64 19.20
C GLN A 285 -2.51 -10.84 20.48
N PRO A 286 -1.53 -10.62 21.40
CA PRO A 286 -1.74 -9.82 22.61
C PRO A 286 -2.16 -8.37 22.38
N TRP A 287 -1.92 -7.82 21.18
CA TRP A 287 -2.36 -6.48 20.82
C TRP A 287 -3.88 -6.34 20.65
N GLY A 288 -4.61 -7.48 20.57
CA GLY A 288 -6.07 -7.54 20.49
C GLY A 288 -6.63 -6.83 19.25
N ARG A 289 -5.92 -6.85 18.12
CA ARG A 289 -6.32 -6.24 16.85
C ARG A 289 -6.40 -7.27 15.73
N PRO A 290 -7.23 -7.02 14.69
CA PRO A 290 -7.20 -7.84 13.48
C PRO A 290 -5.81 -7.85 12.85
N LEU A 291 -5.43 -8.99 12.25
CA LEU A 291 -4.14 -9.20 11.64
C LEU A 291 -4.25 -9.43 10.13
N MET A 292 -3.30 -8.88 9.39
CA MET A 292 -3.10 -9.13 7.96
C MET A 292 -1.62 -9.45 7.72
N CYS A 293 -1.30 -10.63 7.21
CA CYS A 293 0.01 -10.90 6.63
C CYS A 293 0.02 -10.31 5.23
N THR A 294 0.66 -9.16 5.07
CA THR A 294 0.68 -8.41 3.81
C THR A 294 1.74 -8.88 2.84
N GLU A 295 2.62 -9.79 3.28
CA GLU A 295 3.57 -10.50 2.41
C GLU A 295 3.88 -11.89 2.96
N TYR A 296 3.65 -12.90 2.12
CA TYR A 296 4.13 -14.26 2.29
C TYR A 296 4.38 -14.90 0.91
N LEU A 297 4.79 -16.12 0.85
CA LEU A 297 5.15 -16.92 -0.33
C LEU A 297 6.60 -16.68 -0.76
N ALA A 298 7.46 -17.53 -0.26
CA ALA A 298 8.84 -17.72 -0.71
C ALA A 298 9.08 -19.24 -0.71
N ARG A 299 8.83 -19.89 -1.85
CA ARG A 299 8.69 -21.36 -1.90
C ARG A 299 9.92 -22.10 -1.40
N THR A 300 11.11 -21.66 -1.79
CA THR A 300 12.37 -22.29 -1.37
C THR A 300 12.69 -22.08 0.10
N GLU A 301 12.06 -21.10 0.78
CA GLU A 301 12.15 -20.88 2.22
C GLU A 301 11.07 -21.65 3.00
N GLY A 302 10.21 -22.40 2.30
CA GLY A 302 9.13 -23.16 2.90
C GLY A 302 7.85 -22.37 3.18
N SER A 303 7.80 -21.08 2.81
CA SER A 303 6.58 -20.28 2.81
C SER A 303 5.77 -20.56 1.54
N THR A 304 4.80 -21.47 1.64
CA THR A 304 4.02 -21.96 0.50
C THR A 304 2.53 -21.69 0.66
N ILE A 305 1.77 -21.73 -0.44
CA ILE A 305 0.31 -21.58 -0.43
C ILE A 305 -0.32 -22.68 0.45
N GLU A 306 0.03 -23.92 0.20
CA GLU A 306 -0.54 -25.09 0.86
C GLU A 306 -0.19 -25.15 2.35
N GLY A 307 0.95 -24.59 2.74
CA GLY A 307 1.38 -24.55 4.13
C GLY A 307 0.81 -23.38 4.93
N VAL A 308 0.96 -22.15 4.41
CA VAL A 308 0.65 -20.92 5.13
C VAL A 308 -0.85 -20.58 5.10
N LEU A 309 -1.50 -20.74 3.95
CA LEU A 309 -2.86 -20.25 3.78
C LEU A 309 -3.91 -20.97 4.68
N PRO A 310 -3.82 -22.31 4.93
CA PRO A 310 -4.68 -22.97 5.91
C PRO A 310 -4.51 -22.44 7.34
N VAL A 311 -3.28 -22.05 7.73
CA VAL A 311 -2.99 -21.44 9.04
C VAL A 311 -3.65 -20.07 9.11
N ALA A 312 -3.45 -19.25 8.09
CA ALA A 312 -4.06 -17.91 7.99
C ALA A 312 -5.59 -17.97 8.09
N LYS A 313 -6.24 -18.94 7.39
CA LYS A 313 -7.69 -19.14 7.45
C LYS A 313 -8.14 -19.54 8.86
N ARG A 314 -7.49 -20.53 9.47
CA ARG A 314 -7.80 -21.01 10.83
C ARG A 314 -7.67 -19.89 11.88
N ARG A 315 -6.62 -19.09 11.77
CA ARG A 315 -6.32 -17.97 12.67
C ARG A 315 -7.08 -16.69 12.31
N ARG A 316 -7.86 -16.67 11.22
CA ARG A 316 -8.60 -15.52 10.71
C ARG A 316 -7.69 -14.32 10.41
N VAL A 317 -6.56 -14.56 9.78
CA VAL A 317 -5.59 -13.57 9.34
C VAL A 317 -5.77 -13.32 7.84
N GLY A 318 -5.82 -12.06 7.40
CA GLY A 318 -5.74 -11.74 5.97
C GLY A 318 -4.37 -12.13 5.42
N ALA A 319 -4.28 -12.62 4.18
CA ALA A 319 -3.02 -13.13 3.65
C ALA A 319 -2.81 -12.69 2.19
N TYR A 320 -1.64 -12.11 1.91
CA TYR A 320 -1.26 -11.60 0.58
C TYR A 320 0.06 -12.24 0.14
N THR A 321 0.05 -12.93 -0.98
CA THR A 321 1.31 -13.40 -1.59
C THR A 321 2.18 -12.25 -2.02
N TRP A 322 3.50 -12.39 -1.94
CA TRP A 322 4.38 -11.52 -2.71
C TRP A 322 4.39 -11.99 -4.16
N GLY A 323 4.04 -11.05 -5.09
CA GLY A 323 3.89 -11.37 -6.50
C GLY A 323 2.57 -12.05 -6.87
N LEU A 324 2.08 -11.72 -8.04
CA LEU A 324 0.90 -12.28 -8.67
C LEU A 324 1.21 -12.82 -10.06
N VAL A 325 1.75 -11.95 -10.93
CA VAL A 325 2.02 -12.23 -12.34
C VAL A 325 3.50 -12.02 -12.62
N ALA A 326 4.16 -13.05 -13.12
CA ALA A 326 5.54 -12.96 -13.55
C ALA A 326 5.69 -11.92 -14.68
N GLY A 327 6.54 -10.93 -14.46
CA GLY A 327 6.69 -9.79 -15.37
C GLY A 327 8.08 -9.15 -15.30
N LYS A 328 8.13 -7.86 -15.61
CA LYS A 328 9.37 -7.06 -15.59
C LYS A 328 10.05 -7.03 -14.23
N THR A 329 9.31 -7.19 -13.13
CA THR A 329 9.87 -7.25 -11.77
C THR A 329 10.74 -8.47 -11.55
N GLN A 330 10.52 -9.56 -12.30
CA GLN A 330 11.24 -10.82 -12.14
C GLN A 330 11.18 -11.38 -10.71
N THR A 331 10.06 -11.16 -10.01
CA THR A 331 9.84 -11.58 -8.62
C THR A 331 9.77 -13.10 -8.47
N PHE A 332 9.60 -13.85 -9.56
CA PHE A 332 9.73 -15.30 -9.58
C PHE A 332 11.17 -15.82 -9.33
N LEU A 333 12.18 -14.94 -9.41
CA LEU A 333 13.58 -15.26 -9.10
C LEU A 333 13.83 -15.14 -7.59
N PRO A 334 14.73 -15.97 -7.01
CA PRO A 334 15.12 -15.85 -5.60
C PRO A 334 15.93 -14.58 -5.30
N TRP A 335 16.01 -14.21 -4.02
CA TRP A 335 16.77 -13.04 -3.57
C TRP A 335 18.28 -13.15 -3.81
N ASP A 336 18.86 -14.37 -3.78
CA ASP A 336 20.28 -14.60 -4.07
C ASP A 336 20.67 -14.27 -5.52
N SER A 337 19.68 -14.01 -6.39
CA SER A 337 19.90 -13.49 -7.75
C SER A 337 20.63 -12.14 -7.78
N TRP A 338 20.64 -11.39 -6.69
CA TRP A 338 21.42 -10.18 -6.56
C TRP A 338 22.93 -10.43 -6.46
N ASP A 339 23.30 -11.58 -5.91
CA ASP A 339 24.72 -12.01 -5.84
C ASP A 339 25.08 -12.79 -7.10
N LYS A 340 24.17 -13.61 -7.60
CA LYS A 340 24.38 -14.47 -8.77
C LYS A 340 23.13 -14.44 -9.67
N PRO A 341 23.12 -13.59 -10.72
CA PRO A 341 22.00 -13.52 -11.65
C PRO A 341 21.67 -14.88 -12.31
N TYR A 342 20.38 -15.16 -12.44
CA TYR A 342 19.88 -16.38 -13.08
C TYR A 342 19.79 -16.16 -14.59
N LEU A 343 20.63 -16.86 -15.37
CA LEU A 343 20.61 -16.81 -16.84
C LEU A 343 19.51 -17.70 -17.43
N GLU A 344 19.05 -18.69 -16.67
CA GLU A 344 17.96 -19.59 -17.00
C GLU A 344 16.89 -19.52 -15.90
N PRO A 345 15.62 -19.81 -16.18
CA PRO A 345 14.57 -19.85 -15.16
C PRO A 345 14.96 -20.76 -13.99
N PRO A 346 14.69 -20.37 -12.75
CA PRO A 346 14.98 -21.20 -11.59
C PRO A 346 14.16 -22.50 -11.65
N ARG A 347 14.68 -23.57 -11.04
CA ARG A 347 13.98 -24.86 -10.96
C ARG A 347 12.60 -24.71 -10.28
N GLU A 348 12.50 -23.82 -9.31
CA GLU A 348 11.27 -23.46 -8.61
C GLU A 348 11.18 -21.94 -8.53
N TRP A 349 10.01 -21.39 -8.89
CA TRP A 349 9.73 -19.97 -8.72
C TRP A 349 9.66 -19.61 -7.25
N PHE A 350 10.30 -18.50 -6.92
CA PHE A 350 10.36 -18.02 -5.56
C PHE A 350 9.00 -17.44 -5.12
N HIS A 351 8.50 -16.51 -5.91
CA HIS A 351 7.19 -15.88 -5.75
C HIS A 351 6.33 -16.09 -7.01
N ASP A 352 5.39 -15.21 -7.24
CA ASP A 352 4.44 -15.18 -8.37
C ASP A 352 3.57 -16.45 -8.51
N LEU A 353 2.35 -16.27 -8.97
CA LEU A 353 1.36 -17.35 -9.10
C LEU A 353 1.17 -17.79 -10.54
N VAL A 354 1.30 -16.84 -11.49
CA VAL A 354 0.97 -17.09 -12.89
C VAL A 354 1.99 -16.48 -13.84
N PHE A 355 2.08 -17.07 -15.03
CA PHE A 355 2.79 -16.48 -16.16
C PHE A 355 2.06 -15.22 -16.66
N ASN A 356 2.73 -14.39 -17.46
CA ASN A 356 2.18 -13.18 -18.04
C ASN A 356 1.05 -13.44 -19.07
N ASP A 357 0.89 -14.69 -19.51
CA ASP A 357 -0.22 -15.14 -20.35
C ASP A 357 -1.42 -15.68 -19.54
N GLY A 358 -1.31 -15.66 -18.21
CA GLY A 358 -2.37 -16.07 -17.28
C GLY A 358 -2.36 -17.53 -16.91
N ARG A 359 -1.47 -18.36 -17.46
CA ARG A 359 -1.36 -19.76 -17.06
C ARG A 359 -0.79 -19.86 -15.63
N PRO A 360 -1.39 -20.69 -14.75
CA PRO A 360 -0.81 -20.95 -13.44
C PRO A 360 0.61 -21.51 -13.54
N TYR A 361 1.53 -21.00 -12.71
CA TYR A 361 2.84 -21.64 -12.56
C TYR A 361 2.69 -23.04 -11.95
N ARG A 362 1.92 -23.16 -10.88
CA ARG A 362 1.58 -24.43 -10.23
C ARG A 362 0.06 -24.58 -10.11
N PRO A 363 -0.59 -25.31 -11.03
CA PRO A 363 -2.06 -25.50 -10.96
C PRO A 363 -2.57 -25.93 -9.57
N PRO A 364 -1.92 -26.84 -8.81
CA PRO A 364 -2.37 -27.22 -7.47
C PRO A 364 -2.44 -26.06 -6.47
N GLU A 365 -1.58 -25.03 -6.58
CA GLU A 365 -1.64 -23.84 -5.72
C GLU A 365 -2.90 -23.02 -5.99
N VAL A 366 -3.26 -22.86 -7.26
CA VAL A 366 -4.49 -22.16 -7.67
C VAL A 366 -5.72 -22.95 -7.24
N ASP A 367 -5.70 -24.27 -7.33
CA ASP A 367 -6.80 -25.12 -6.84
C ASP A 367 -6.92 -25.02 -5.32
N ALA A 368 -5.81 -24.99 -4.58
CA ALA A 368 -5.80 -24.76 -3.14
C ALA A 368 -6.38 -23.37 -2.76
N LEU A 369 -6.02 -22.32 -3.50
CA LEU A 369 -6.59 -20.98 -3.34
C LEU A 369 -8.12 -21.01 -3.53
N ARG A 370 -8.61 -21.54 -4.64
CA ARG A 370 -10.05 -21.66 -4.95
C ARG A 370 -10.79 -22.42 -3.86
N LYS A 371 -10.30 -23.60 -3.49
CA LYS A 371 -10.89 -24.43 -2.44
C LYS A 371 -10.97 -23.70 -1.10
N LEU A 372 -9.89 -23.02 -0.70
CA LEU A 372 -9.85 -22.31 0.58
C LEU A 372 -10.73 -21.07 0.59
N THR A 373 -10.88 -20.38 -0.54
CA THR A 373 -11.72 -19.17 -0.67
C THR A 373 -13.19 -19.49 -0.98
N GLY A 374 -13.52 -20.73 -1.34
CA GLY A 374 -14.87 -21.11 -1.78
C GLY A 374 -15.25 -20.54 -3.14
N SER A 375 -14.28 -20.42 -4.03
CA SER A 375 -14.43 -19.84 -5.39
C SER A 375 -14.45 -20.93 -6.48
N GLU A 376 -14.93 -22.15 -6.13
CA GLU A 376 -15.11 -23.26 -7.06
C GLU A 376 -16.26 -23.03 -8.06
#